data_da559e35ab7386fa8f6bb8ec46fee432
#
_entry.id   da559e35ab7386fa8f6bb8ec46fee432
#
_cell.length_a   1.000
_cell.length_b   1.000
_cell.length_c   1.000
_cell.angle_alpha   90.00
_cell.angle_beta   90.00
_cell.angle_gamma   90.00
#
_symmetry.space_group_name_H-M   'P 1'
#
loop_
_entity.id
_entity.type
_entity.pdbx_description
1 polymer ?
#
loop_
_entity_poly.entity_id
_entity_poly.type
_entity_poly.pdbx_seq_one_letter_code
_entity_poly.pdbx_strand_id
1 'polypeptide(L)'
;KKFNFNKPPINAKTGYIDTNILIKSKYILKAANNQNLLNILKSYFECSFKLDWVWAWWSFPSEELAGPQLFHRDYESMNFLKVFVYLSDVDEFNGPHEYVVGSHKVNKLYKRERFADQLIYKNFTKENILTIKGKKGKTFIANTYGLHRGLQPKNEKRLVLVYLFSVIPSNRSPKLPV
;
A
#
# COMPACT_ATOMS: atom_id res chain seq x y z
N LYS A 1 -5.13 21.99 8.70
CA LYS A 1 -6.16 21.50 9.66
C LYS A 1 -5.95 20.01 9.85
N LYS A 2 -5.93 19.52 11.11
CA LYS A 2 -5.88 18.08 11.41
C LYS A 2 -7.16 17.42 10.90
N PHE A 3 -7.03 16.30 10.21
CA PHE A 3 -8.16 15.52 9.71
C PHE A 3 -8.96 14.94 10.89
N ASN A 4 -10.26 15.21 10.94
CA ASN A 4 -11.12 14.64 11.97
C ASN A 4 -11.73 13.32 11.47
N PHE A 5 -11.23 12.20 11.99
CA PHE A 5 -11.65 10.86 11.58
C PHE A 5 -13.08 10.49 12.05
N ASN A 6 -13.61 11.17 13.07
CA ASN A 6 -14.98 10.96 13.56
C ASN A 6 -16.01 11.74 12.73
N LYS A 7 -15.58 12.86 12.13
CA LYS A 7 -16.38 13.68 11.22
C LYS A 7 -15.54 14.03 10.00
N PRO A 8 -15.32 13.07 9.08
CA PRO A 8 -14.59 13.36 7.87
C PRO A 8 -15.33 14.44 7.06
N PRO A 9 -14.63 15.28 6.31
CA PRO A 9 -15.28 16.21 5.39
C PRO A 9 -16.22 15.46 4.45
N ILE A 10 -17.34 16.06 4.09
CA ILE A 10 -18.23 15.55 3.03
C ILE A 10 -17.35 15.37 1.78
N ASN A 11 -17.43 14.23 1.13
CA ASN A 11 -16.60 13.83 -0.03
C ASN A 11 -15.12 13.52 0.28
N ALA A 12 -14.72 13.36 1.55
CA ALA A 12 -13.39 12.86 1.85
C ALA A 12 -13.22 11.42 1.35
N LYS A 13 -12.28 11.20 0.42
CA LYS A 13 -11.95 9.86 -0.10
C LYS A 13 -10.89 9.16 0.75
N THR A 14 -9.97 9.92 1.32
CA THR A 14 -8.87 9.43 2.15
C THR A 14 -8.59 10.37 3.32
N GLY A 15 -8.14 9.81 4.44
CA GLY A 15 -7.66 10.56 5.59
C GLY A 15 -6.36 9.98 6.10
N TYR A 16 -5.24 10.68 5.88
CA TYR A 16 -3.91 10.24 6.30
C TYR A 16 -3.68 10.53 7.78
N ILE A 17 -3.02 9.58 8.46
CA ILE A 17 -2.50 9.76 9.81
C ILE A 17 -1.07 10.30 9.67
N ASP A 18 -0.75 11.32 10.46
CA ASP A 18 0.58 11.92 10.45
C ASP A 18 1.66 10.89 10.80
N THR A 19 2.67 10.78 9.95
CA THR A 19 3.80 9.86 10.13
C THR A 19 4.50 10.07 11.47
N ASN A 20 4.62 11.30 11.95
CA ASN A 20 5.22 11.61 13.25
C ASN A 20 4.43 11.01 14.43
N ILE A 21 3.15 10.75 14.26
CA ILE A 21 2.33 10.01 15.25
C ILE A 21 2.63 8.51 15.13
N LEU A 22 2.72 8.00 13.91
CA LEU A 22 2.94 6.57 13.65
C LEU A 22 4.28 6.10 14.21
N ILE A 23 5.37 6.83 13.95
CA ILE A 23 6.72 6.46 14.40
C ILE A 23 6.92 6.57 15.92
N LYS A 24 6.05 7.30 16.63
CA LYS A 24 6.05 7.33 18.11
C LYS A 24 5.38 6.11 18.74
N SER A 25 4.65 5.32 17.96
CA SER A 25 3.97 4.13 18.46
C SER A 25 4.94 2.95 18.58
N LYS A 26 5.22 2.51 19.81
CA LYS A 26 6.05 1.33 20.08
C LYS A 26 5.52 0.06 19.39
N TYR A 27 4.21 -0.04 19.19
CA TYR A 27 3.59 -1.21 18.54
C TYR A 27 3.84 -1.22 17.04
N ILE A 28 3.77 -0.06 16.39
CA ILE A 28 4.07 0.09 14.95
C ILE A 28 5.54 -0.24 14.70
N LEU A 29 6.45 0.29 15.51
CA LEU A 29 7.88 0.00 15.38
C LEU A 29 8.21 -1.47 15.72
N LYS A 30 7.56 -2.05 16.75
CA LYS A 30 7.72 -3.47 17.07
C LYS A 30 7.26 -4.37 15.92
N ALA A 31 6.16 -4.04 15.26
CA ALA A 31 5.68 -4.80 14.11
C ALA A 31 6.65 -4.69 12.92
N ALA A 32 7.21 -3.51 12.64
CA ALA A 32 8.22 -3.33 11.59
C ALA A 32 9.51 -4.13 11.86
N ASN A 33 9.86 -4.31 13.15
CA ASN A 33 11.04 -5.05 13.61
C ASN A 33 10.72 -6.52 13.96
N ASN A 34 9.61 -7.07 13.48
CA ASN A 34 9.31 -8.49 13.68
C ASN A 34 10.34 -9.37 12.97
N GLN A 35 10.95 -10.31 13.69
CA GLN A 35 12.06 -11.12 13.18
C GLN A 35 11.68 -11.93 11.94
N ASN A 36 10.48 -12.52 11.90
CA ASN A 36 10.02 -13.28 10.73
C ASN A 36 9.86 -12.37 9.51
N LEU A 37 9.34 -11.17 9.70
CA LEU A 37 9.25 -10.17 8.63
C LEU A 37 10.65 -9.80 8.12
N LEU A 38 11.58 -9.47 9.02
CA LEU A 38 12.94 -9.11 8.65
C LEU A 38 13.66 -10.24 7.92
N ASN A 39 13.46 -11.49 8.32
CA ASN A 39 14.03 -12.65 7.64
C ASN A 39 13.51 -12.79 6.20
N ILE A 40 12.20 -12.59 5.98
CA ILE A 40 11.61 -12.60 4.63
C ILE A 40 12.21 -11.47 3.78
N LEU A 41 12.29 -10.26 4.33
CA LEU A 41 12.86 -9.10 3.63
C LEU A 41 14.34 -9.31 3.30
N LYS A 42 15.11 -9.87 4.25
CA LYS A 42 16.54 -10.21 4.05
C LYS A 42 16.71 -11.22 2.92
N SER A 43 15.87 -12.25 2.86
CA SER A 43 15.91 -13.24 1.78
C SER A 43 15.52 -12.65 0.41
N TYR A 44 14.68 -11.63 0.39
CA TYR A 44 14.28 -10.97 -0.85
C TYR A 44 15.35 -9.98 -1.35
N PHE A 45 15.86 -9.13 -0.46
CA PHE A 45 16.81 -8.09 -0.84
C PHE A 45 18.24 -8.60 -1.03
N GLU A 46 18.62 -9.66 -0.33
CA GLU A 46 19.97 -10.26 -0.31
C GLU A 46 21.10 -9.25 0.03
N CYS A 47 20.74 -8.11 0.58
CA CYS A 47 21.65 -7.04 1.01
C CYS A 47 21.04 -6.24 2.15
N SER A 48 21.76 -5.24 2.65
CA SER A 48 21.26 -4.32 3.67
C SER A 48 20.08 -3.51 3.13
N PHE A 49 19.07 -3.39 3.95
CA PHE A 49 17.85 -2.60 3.69
C PHE A 49 17.44 -1.85 4.94
N LYS A 50 16.52 -0.91 4.80
CA LYS A 50 16.00 -0.14 5.93
C LYS A 50 14.49 0.08 5.82
N LEU A 51 13.86 0.35 6.96
CA LEU A 51 12.54 0.94 7.00
C LEU A 51 12.65 2.39 6.53
N ASP A 52 12.08 2.68 5.39
CA ASP A 52 12.22 3.95 4.69
C ASP A 52 11.06 4.90 5.00
N TRP A 53 9.84 4.35 5.09
CA TRP A 53 8.67 5.14 5.40
C TRP A 53 7.55 4.31 6.04
N VAL A 54 6.66 5.00 6.76
CA VAL A 54 5.44 4.42 7.34
C VAL A 54 4.26 5.31 7.01
N TRP A 55 3.20 4.72 6.50
CA TRP A 55 1.92 5.39 6.27
C TRP A 55 0.80 4.66 6.98
N ALA A 56 -0.23 5.40 7.36
CA ALA A 56 -1.54 4.84 7.65
C ALA A 56 -2.60 5.81 7.16
N TRP A 57 -3.67 5.27 6.60
CA TRP A 57 -4.78 6.10 6.15
C TRP A 57 -6.10 5.36 6.16
N TRP A 58 -7.15 6.13 6.37
CA TRP A 58 -8.51 5.72 6.11
C TRP A 58 -8.84 5.92 4.63
N SER A 59 -9.52 4.96 4.03
CA SER A 59 -10.26 5.12 2.78
C SER A 59 -11.75 5.09 3.13
N PHE A 60 -12.50 6.08 2.65
CA PHE A 60 -13.93 6.22 2.92
C PHE A 60 -14.75 5.78 1.72
N PRO A 61 -16.01 5.30 1.90
CA PRO A 61 -16.90 5.00 0.79
C PRO A 61 -17.06 6.19 -0.15
N SER A 62 -17.01 5.92 -1.46
CA SER A 62 -17.22 6.93 -2.51
C SER A 62 -17.52 6.22 -3.83
N GLU A 63 -18.37 6.80 -4.64
CA GLU A 63 -18.65 6.31 -6.01
C GLU A 63 -17.58 6.76 -7.01
N GLU A 64 -16.87 7.85 -6.70
CA GLU A 64 -15.85 8.39 -7.60
C GLU A 64 -14.48 7.73 -7.34
N LEU A 65 -13.88 7.21 -8.40
CA LEU A 65 -12.51 6.71 -8.38
C LEU A 65 -11.51 7.87 -8.45
N ALA A 66 -10.46 7.80 -7.67
CA ALA A 66 -9.38 8.78 -7.72
C ALA A 66 -8.02 8.17 -7.33
N GLY A 67 -6.97 8.62 -8.00
CA GLY A 67 -5.59 8.34 -7.63
C GLY A 67 -5.26 6.86 -7.46
N PRO A 68 -4.97 6.40 -6.22
CA PRO A 68 -4.54 5.01 -5.95
C PRO A 68 -5.58 3.92 -6.20
N GLN A 69 -6.81 4.30 -6.52
CA GLN A 69 -7.91 3.36 -6.83
C GLN A 69 -7.90 2.91 -8.30
N LEU A 70 -7.17 3.58 -9.15
CA LEU A 70 -6.84 3.10 -10.49
C LEU A 70 -5.53 2.30 -10.45
N PHE A 71 -5.40 1.32 -11.33
CA PHE A 71 -4.15 0.56 -11.42
C PHE A 71 -2.96 1.46 -11.72
N HIS A 72 -1.88 1.26 -11.00
CA HIS A 72 -0.66 2.03 -11.13
C HIS A 72 0.56 1.22 -10.70
N ARG A 73 1.73 1.77 -10.97
CA ARG A 73 3.02 1.31 -10.43
C ARG A 73 3.57 2.36 -9.48
N ASP A 74 4.24 1.91 -8.43
CA ASP A 74 5.03 2.79 -7.57
C ASP A 74 6.48 2.85 -8.05
N TYR A 75 7.10 3.99 -7.82
CA TYR A 75 8.50 4.28 -8.19
C TYR A 75 9.19 4.93 -6.99
N GLU A 76 9.14 4.29 -5.83
CA GLU A 76 9.65 4.87 -4.59
C GLU A 76 11.18 4.81 -4.51
N SER A 77 11.77 3.69 -4.97
CA SER A 77 13.20 3.43 -4.97
C SER A 77 13.54 2.42 -6.08
N MET A 78 14.82 2.16 -6.30
CA MET A 78 15.27 1.15 -7.28
C MET A 78 14.89 -0.28 -6.88
N ASN A 79 14.98 -0.59 -5.60
CA ASN A 79 14.57 -1.89 -5.05
C ASN A 79 13.86 -1.68 -3.71
N PHE A 80 12.58 -2.02 -3.66
CA PHE A 80 11.75 -1.78 -2.49
C PHE A 80 10.59 -2.77 -2.40
N LEU A 81 10.11 -2.97 -1.18
CA LEU A 81 8.90 -3.72 -0.86
C LEU A 81 7.99 -2.90 0.05
N LYS A 82 6.71 -3.08 -0.11
CA LYS A 82 5.71 -2.57 0.83
C LYS A 82 5.08 -3.71 1.62
N VAL A 83 5.00 -3.53 2.92
CA VAL A 83 4.30 -4.41 3.84
C VAL A 83 3.01 -3.73 4.23
N PHE A 84 1.89 -4.33 3.86
CA PHE A 84 0.55 -3.83 4.15
C PHE A 84 -0.03 -4.57 5.35
N VAL A 85 -0.68 -3.84 6.25
CA VAL A 85 -1.41 -4.40 7.38
C VAL A 85 -2.82 -3.81 7.37
N TYR A 86 -3.83 -4.65 7.22
CA TYR A 86 -5.21 -4.22 7.39
C TYR A 86 -5.51 -3.98 8.88
N LEU A 87 -5.87 -2.76 9.23
CA LEU A 87 -6.26 -2.39 10.59
C LEU A 87 -7.78 -2.34 10.78
N SER A 88 -8.53 -2.68 9.74
CA SER A 88 -9.97 -2.98 9.73
C SER A 88 -10.21 -4.28 8.96
N ASP A 89 -11.39 -4.87 9.07
CA ASP A 89 -11.79 -5.96 8.20
C ASP A 89 -11.90 -5.48 6.75
N VAL A 90 -11.48 -6.30 5.80
CA VAL A 90 -11.51 -5.99 4.36
C VAL A 90 -12.09 -7.16 3.60
N ASP A 91 -13.26 -6.97 3.05
CA ASP A 91 -13.97 -7.85 2.13
C ASP A 91 -14.00 -7.26 0.70
N GLU A 92 -14.83 -7.78 -0.16
CA GLU A 92 -15.02 -7.29 -1.54
C GLU A 92 -15.61 -5.87 -1.62
N PHE A 93 -16.31 -5.40 -0.58
CA PHE A 93 -17.00 -4.10 -0.56
C PHE A 93 -16.21 -3.02 0.17
N ASN A 94 -15.24 -3.40 0.98
CA ASN A 94 -14.47 -2.50 1.83
C ASN A 94 -13.12 -2.10 1.22
N GLY A 95 -13.01 -2.19 -0.11
CA GLY A 95 -11.88 -1.70 -0.87
C GLY A 95 -10.61 -2.55 -0.75
N PRO A 96 -10.64 -3.84 -1.10
CA PRO A 96 -9.47 -4.70 -1.04
C PRO A 96 -8.35 -4.22 -1.95
N HIS A 97 -7.12 -4.64 -1.65
CA HIS A 97 -5.98 -4.43 -2.51
C HIS A 97 -6.02 -5.41 -3.68
N GLU A 98 -5.81 -4.92 -4.88
CA GLU A 98 -5.63 -5.75 -6.08
C GLU A 98 -4.21 -5.61 -6.61
N TYR A 99 -3.68 -6.74 -7.07
CA TYR A 99 -2.34 -6.84 -7.61
C TYR A 99 -2.32 -7.72 -8.87
N VAL A 100 -1.72 -7.24 -9.94
CA VAL A 100 -1.52 -8.02 -11.16
C VAL A 100 -0.25 -8.87 -10.99
N VAL A 101 -0.44 -10.16 -10.75
CA VAL A 101 0.64 -11.10 -10.46
C VAL A 101 1.64 -11.16 -11.62
N GLY A 102 2.94 -11.08 -11.30
CA GLY A 102 4.01 -11.11 -12.28
C GLY A 102 4.25 -9.78 -13.02
N SER A 103 3.37 -8.78 -12.88
CA SER A 103 3.49 -7.52 -13.61
C SER A 103 4.77 -6.73 -13.30
N HIS A 104 5.40 -6.94 -12.14
CA HIS A 104 6.69 -6.33 -11.79
C HIS A 104 7.87 -6.87 -12.62
N LYS A 105 7.70 -7.99 -13.32
CA LYS A 105 8.73 -8.64 -14.15
C LYS A 105 8.64 -8.28 -15.64
N VAL A 106 7.61 -7.52 -16.04
CA VAL A 106 7.34 -7.24 -17.44
C VAL A 106 7.18 -5.74 -17.70
N ASN A 107 7.64 -5.30 -18.87
CA ASN A 107 7.59 -3.88 -19.27
C ASN A 107 6.25 -3.45 -19.89
N LYS A 108 5.17 -4.21 -19.68
CA LYS A 108 3.83 -3.81 -20.11
C LYS A 108 3.29 -2.72 -19.18
N LEU A 109 2.70 -1.67 -19.76
CA LEU A 109 2.14 -0.54 -19.01
C LEU A 109 3.16 0.04 -18.02
N TYR A 110 4.34 0.36 -18.52
CA TYR A 110 5.50 0.80 -17.71
C TYR A 110 5.46 2.29 -17.36
N LYS A 111 4.58 3.07 -17.96
CA LYS A 111 4.53 4.52 -17.75
C LYS A 111 4.07 4.88 -16.32
N ARG A 112 4.54 6.02 -15.82
CA ARG A 112 4.15 6.58 -14.53
C ARG A 112 2.78 7.26 -14.62
N GLU A 113 1.76 6.47 -14.92
CA GLU A 113 0.38 6.93 -15.10
C GLU A 113 -0.62 6.00 -14.39
N ARG A 114 -1.88 6.33 -14.48
CA ARG A 114 -3.00 5.53 -13.96
C ARG A 114 -3.69 4.83 -15.12
N PHE A 115 -4.01 3.55 -14.94
CA PHE A 115 -4.56 2.72 -15.99
C PHE A 115 -6.00 2.33 -15.69
N ALA A 116 -6.87 2.51 -16.68
CA ALA A 116 -8.23 2.04 -16.61
C ALA A 116 -8.29 0.50 -16.70
N ASP A 117 -9.33 -0.10 -16.16
CA ASP A 117 -9.54 -1.54 -16.10
C ASP A 117 -9.46 -2.22 -17.48
N GLN A 118 -10.05 -1.60 -18.50
CA GLN A 118 -10.05 -2.13 -19.87
C GLN A 118 -8.63 -2.32 -20.41
N LEU A 119 -7.72 -1.40 -20.06
CA LEU A 119 -6.33 -1.48 -20.50
C LEU A 119 -5.58 -2.59 -19.75
N ILE A 120 -5.89 -2.80 -18.48
CA ILE A 120 -5.35 -3.91 -17.69
C ILE A 120 -5.82 -5.23 -18.28
N TYR A 121 -7.12 -5.41 -18.51
CA TYR A 121 -7.69 -6.66 -19.05
C TYR A 121 -7.28 -6.97 -20.48
N LYS A 122 -6.89 -5.95 -21.26
CA LYS A 122 -6.29 -6.13 -22.58
C LYS A 122 -4.87 -6.71 -22.52
N ASN A 123 -4.12 -6.41 -21.46
CA ASN A 123 -2.70 -6.76 -21.34
C ASN A 123 -2.43 -7.94 -20.40
N PHE A 124 -3.35 -8.22 -19.49
CA PHE A 124 -3.26 -9.28 -18.49
C PHE A 124 -4.62 -9.96 -18.37
N THR A 125 -4.63 -11.27 -18.14
CA THR A 125 -5.88 -11.99 -17.93
C THR A 125 -6.46 -11.68 -16.54
N LYS A 126 -7.75 -11.90 -16.35
CA LYS A 126 -8.41 -11.66 -15.05
C LYS A 126 -7.85 -12.57 -13.95
N GLU A 127 -7.41 -13.75 -14.30
CA GLU A 127 -6.80 -14.74 -13.40
C GLU A 127 -5.46 -14.26 -12.83
N ASN A 128 -4.80 -13.32 -13.51
CA ASN A 128 -3.61 -12.67 -13.01
C ASN A 128 -3.91 -11.62 -11.93
N ILE A 129 -5.17 -11.23 -11.72
CA ILE A 129 -5.52 -10.21 -10.74
C ILE A 129 -5.84 -10.85 -9.40
N LEU A 130 -4.94 -10.72 -8.48
CA LEU A 130 -5.12 -11.17 -7.10
C LEU A 130 -5.82 -10.10 -6.28
N THR A 131 -7.01 -10.41 -5.76
CA THR A 131 -7.73 -9.57 -4.79
C THR A 131 -7.43 -10.04 -3.37
N ILE A 132 -6.83 -9.17 -2.57
CA ILE A 132 -6.38 -9.49 -1.21
C ILE A 132 -7.43 -9.01 -0.21
N LYS A 133 -8.15 -9.97 0.38
CA LYS A 133 -9.15 -9.77 1.44
C LYS A 133 -8.63 -10.33 2.77
N GLY A 134 -9.21 -9.92 3.87
CA GLY A 134 -8.90 -10.51 5.16
C GLY A 134 -9.41 -9.72 6.36
N LYS A 135 -9.37 -10.36 7.51
CA LYS A 135 -9.71 -9.75 8.79
C LYS A 135 -8.65 -8.74 9.23
N LYS A 136 -9.02 -7.86 10.13
CA LYS A 136 -8.10 -6.98 10.86
C LYS A 136 -6.87 -7.77 11.33
N GLY A 137 -5.67 -7.26 11.05
CA GLY A 137 -4.39 -7.92 11.28
C GLY A 137 -3.84 -8.68 10.08
N LYS A 138 -4.63 -8.89 9.00
CA LYS A 138 -4.11 -9.46 7.76
C LYS A 138 -2.92 -8.66 7.27
N THR A 139 -1.78 -9.33 7.11
CA THR A 139 -0.53 -8.76 6.61
C THR A 139 -0.14 -9.42 5.30
N PHE A 140 0.36 -8.63 4.36
CA PHE A 140 0.92 -9.12 3.11
C PHE A 140 2.05 -8.21 2.61
N ILE A 141 2.94 -8.77 1.81
CA ILE A 141 4.09 -8.09 1.23
C ILE A 141 3.88 -7.99 -0.28
N ALA A 142 4.13 -6.83 -0.85
CA ALA A 142 4.01 -6.61 -2.28
C ALA A 142 5.19 -5.78 -2.81
N ASN A 143 5.74 -6.22 -3.95
CA ASN A 143 6.57 -5.38 -4.79
C ASN A 143 5.65 -4.48 -5.62
N THR A 144 5.37 -3.28 -5.12
CA THR A 144 4.42 -2.35 -5.75
C THR A 144 4.97 -1.62 -6.99
N TYR A 145 6.17 -1.97 -7.43
CA TYR A 145 6.60 -1.73 -8.80
C TYR A 145 5.73 -2.51 -9.81
N GLY A 146 5.09 -3.60 -9.39
CA GLY A 146 4.02 -4.26 -10.12
C GLY A 146 2.73 -3.44 -10.13
N LEU A 147 1.89 -3.67 -11.14
CA LEU A 147 0.58 -3.04 -11.28
C LEU A 147 -0.32 -3.43 -10.10
N HIS A 148 -0.82 -2.44 -9.40
CA HIS A 148 -1.67 -2.65 -8.24
C HIS A 148 -2.61 -1.46 -8.03
N ARG A 149 -3.61 -1.67 -7.17
CA ARG A 149 -4.50 -0.62 -6.67
C ARG A 149 -5.11 -0.97 -5.33
N GLY A 150 -5.62 0.01 -4.61
CA GLY A 150 -6.57 -0.21 -3.54
C GLY A 150 -7.97 0.11 -4.04
N LEU A 151 -8.87 -0.87 -4.15
CA LEU A 151 -10.23 -0.59 -4.57
C LEU A 151 -10.89 0.46 -3.67
N GLN A 152 -11.83 1.20 -4.24
CA GLN A 152 -12.63 2.15 -3.46
C GLN A 152 -13.59 1.38 -2.55
N PRO A 153 -13.60 1.67 -1.23
CA PRO A 153 -14.65 1.18 -0.36
C PRO A 153 -16.04 1.63 -0.85
N LYS A 154 -17.02 0.73 -0.81
CA LYS A 154 -18.41 0.99 -1.15
C LYS A 154 -19.30 1.14 0.08
N ASN A 155 -19.10 0.27 1.06
CA ASN A 155 -19.96 0.19 2.25
C ASN A 155 -19.26 0.76 3.49
N GLU A 156 -18.14 0.16 3.88
CA GLU A 156 -17.44 0.48 5.13
C GLU A 156 -16.05 1.05 4.85
N LYS A 157 -15.64 1.99 5.66
CA LYS A 157 -14.31 2.58 5.59
C LYS A 157 -13.22 1.53 5.89
N ARG A 158 -12.10 1.62 5.20
CA ARG A 158 -10.92 0.78 5.41
C ARG A 158 -9.78 1.57 6.04
N LEU A 159 -9.15 1.00 7.07
CA LEU A 159 -7.87 1.48 7.61
C LEU A 159 -6.75 0.53 7.20
N VAL A 160 -5.69 1.08 6.62
CA VAL A 160 -4.50 0.35 6.26
C VAL A 160 -3.25 1.03 6.80
N LEU A 161 -2.30 0.23 7.28
CA LEU A 161 -0.95 0.64 7.64
C LEU A 161 0.01 0.04 6.62
N VAL A 162 0.98 0.82 6.17
CA VAL A 162 1.97 0.39 5.18
C VAL A 162 3.36 0.77 5.64
N TYR A 163 4.28 -0.18 5.57
CA TYR A 163 5.70 0.03 5.73
C TYR A 163 6.39 -0.05 4.37
N LEU A 164 7.25 0.89 4.07
CA LEU A 164 8.15 0.85 2.93
C LEU A 164 9.53 0.42 3.41
N PHE A 165 10.02 -0.68 2.87
CA PHE A 165 11.41 -1.11 3.02
C PHE A 165 12.15 -0.94 1.70
N SER A 166 13.35 -0.40 1.73
CA SER A 166 14.15 -0.17 0.53
C SER A 166 15.64 -0.37 0.78
N VAL A 167 16.36 -0.70 -0.27
CA VAL A 167 17.83 -0.78 -0.27
C VAL A 167 18.44 0.61 -0.34
N ILE A 168 17.90 1.45 -1.22
CA ILE A 168 18.32 2.84 -1.39
C ILE A 168 17.22 3.74 -0.84
N PRO A 169 17.55 4.77 -0.03
CA PRO A 169 16.56 5.71 0.47
C PRO A 169 15.70 6.30 -0.64
N SER A 170 14.39 6.33 -0.43
CA SER A 170 13.49 7.07 -1.31
C SER A 170 13.64 8.58 -1.09
N ASN A 171 13.12 9.37 -2.02
CA ASN A 171 13.06 10.83 -1.86
C ASN A 171 12.20 11.27 -0.65
N ARG A 172 11.50 10.35 -0.03
CA ARG A 172 10.63 10.56 1.14
C ARG A 172 11.31 10.16 2.46
N SER A 173 12.46 9.50 2.38
CA SER A 173 13.21 9.11 3.57
C SER A 173 13.51 10.31 4.44
N PRO A 174 13.41 10.19 5.79
CA PRO A 174 13.89 11.23 6.67
C PRO A 174 15.36 11.49 6.40
N LYS A 175 15.74 12.77 6.36
CA LYS A 175 17.13 13.18 6.13
C LYS A 175 18.05 12.83 7.31
N LEU A 176 17.47 12.65 8.47
CA LEU A 176 18.15 12.26 9.71
C LEU A 176 17.56 10.95 10.23
N PRO A 177 18.37 10.08 10.84
CA PRO A 177 17.86 8.89 11.54
C PRO A 177 16.85 9.31 12.61
N VAL A 178 15.77 8.56 12.73
CA VAL A 178 14.74 8.75 13.76
C VAL A 178 15.05 7.79 14.92
#